data_9e6425eb1fd8e407aa0b02515a5c0e6d
#
_entry.id   9e6425eb1fd8e407aa0b02515a5c0e6d
#
_cell.length_a   1.000
_cell.length_b   1.000
_cell.length_c   1.000
_cell.angle_alpha   90.00
_cell.angle_beta   90.00
_cell.angle_gamma   90.00
#
_symmetry.space_group_name_H-M   'P 1'
#
loop_
_entity.id
_entity.type
_entity.pdbx_description
1 polymer ?
#
loop_
_entity_poly.entity_id
_entity_poly.type
_entity_poly.pdbx_seq_one_letter_code
_entity_poly.pdbx_strand_id
1 'polypeptide(L)'
;KYPPNHNRPNLKYGDEIHYGCALGLINNRPGTCSKLGVAKHAECRSLKNKRYAECYLYGIYLYNQLTTDLKFHYTTIQYNFNQVSKKHKDKKNIGESYIVAIGDYVGGRLKVWKDEKGEGEPEYIDIKNKLYKFNGSKYYHETEEFVGTRISLVYFSIL
;
A
#
# COMPACT_ATOMS: atom_id res chain seq x y z
N LYS A 1 -9.72 15.61 3.73
CA LYS A 1 -10.65 14.50 3.49
C LYS A 1 -9.96 13.48 2.59
N TYR A 2 -9.85 12.23 3.02
CA TYR A 2 -9.21 11.18 2.23
C TYR A 2 -10.14 10.68 1.14
N PRO A 3 -9.63 10.35 -0.04
CA PRO A 3 -10.45 9.81 -1.12
C PRO A 3 -10.86 8.36 -0.82
N PRO A 4 -12.08 7.96 -1.20
CA PRO A 4 -12.48 6.57 -1.09
C PRO A 4 -11.63 5.69 -2.04
N ASN A 5 -11.23 4.53 -1.55
CA ASN A 5 -10.45 3.57 -2.32
C ASN A 5 -11.37 2.60 -3.04
N HIS A 6 -11.53 2.78 -4.34
CA HIS A 6 -12.38 1.93 -5.18
C HIS A 6 -11.61 0.78 -5.88
N ASN A 7 -10.31 0.73 -5.69
CA ASN A 7 -9.46 -0.17 -6.48
C ASN A 7 -9.54 -1.64 -6.08
N ARG A 8 -9.88 -1.93 -4.82
CA ARG A 8 -9.78 -3.29 -4.27
C ARG A 8 -10.94 -3.60 -3.33
N PRO A 9 -12.18 -3.66 -3.84
CA PRO A 9 -13.37 -3.89 -3.00
C PRO A 9 -13.37 -5.26 -2.32
N ASN A 10 -12.72 -6.25 -2.92
CA ASN A 10 -12.63 -7.62 -2.40
C ASN A 10 -11.72 -7.77 -1.18
N LEU A 11 -10.94 -6.74 -0.83
CA LEU A 11 -10.11 -6.75 0.37
C LEU A 11 -10.80 -6.17 1.61
N LYS A 12 -12.02 -5.70 1.46
CA LYS A 12 -12.80 -5.10 2.54
C LYS A 12 -13.45 -6.16 3.42
N TYR A 13 -13.61 -5.82 4.70
CA TYR A 13 -14.52 -6.51 5.59
C TYR A 13 -15.89 -5.79 5.55
N GLY A 14 -16.95 -6.47 5.12
CA GLY A 14 -18.29 -5.89 5.03
C GLY A 14 -18.41 -4.74 4.03
N ASP A 15 -19.35 -3.81 4.29
CA ASP A 15 -19.66 -2.67 3.43
C ASP A 15 -18.90 -1.39 3.79
N GLU A 16 -17.82 -1.50 4.58
CA GLU A 16 -17.03 -0.35 5.00
C GLU A 16 -16.38 0.35 3.81
N ILE A 17 -16.38 1.68 3.86
CA ILE A 17 -15.66 2.50 2.87
C ILE A 17 -14.19 2.55 3.26
N HIS A 18 -13.34 2.01 2.40
CA HIS A 18 -11.90 2.17 2.51
C HIS A 18 -11.45 3.47 1.87
N TYR A 19 -10.54 4.16 2.52
CA TYR A 19 -9.95 5.39 2.02
C TYR A 19 -8.49 5.16 1.65
N GLY A 20 -8.06 5.75 0.55
CA GLY A 20 -6.68 5.64 0.08
C GLY A 20 -6.54 5.92 -1.39
N CYS A 21 -5.32 5.87 -1.89
CA CYS A 21 -5.02 6.08 -3.30
C CYS A 21 -3.67 5.48 -3.68
N ALA A 22 -3.52 5.16 -4.96
CA ALA A 22 -2.23 4.81 -5.55
C ALA A 22 -1.70 6.00 -6.36
N LEU A 23 -0.47 6.39 -6.10
CA LEU A 23 0.19 7.55 -6.68
C LEU A 23 1.47 7.13 -7.38
N GLY A 24 1.77 7.75 -8.51
CA GLY A 24 2.94 7.46 -9.32
C GLY A 24 2.57 6.80 -10.63
N LEU A 25 3.28 5.76 -11.02
CA LEU A 25 2.97 5.01 -12.21
C LEU A 25 1.77 4.10 -11.95
N ILE A 26 0.74 4.21 -12.79
CA ILE A 26 -0.51 3.47 -12.62
C ILE A 26 -0.97 2.83 -13.91
N ASN A 27 -1.65 1.68 -13.77
CA ASN A 27 -2.36 1.00 -14.85
C ASN A 27 -3.86 1.24 -14.71
N ASN A 28 -4.42 2.05 -15.60
CA ASN A 28 -5.85 2.38 -15.55
C ASN A 28 -6.75 1.27 -16.10
N ARG A 29 -6.25 0.44 -17.00
CA ARG A 29 -6.99 -0.66 -17.65
C ARG A 29 -6.03 -1.80 -17.96
N PRO A 30 -6.50 -3.06 -17.90
CA PRO A 30 -5.71 -4.19 -18.39
C PRO A 30 -5.27 -3.97 -19.84
N GLY A 31 -4.00 -4.21 -20.13
CA GLY A 31 -3.45 -4.07 -21.47
C GLY A 31 -3.17 -2.66 -21.96
N THR A 32 -3.40 -1.64 -21.15
CA THR A 32 -3.06 -0.25 -21.50
C THR A 32 -1.69 0.14 -20.96
N CYS A 33 -1.07 1.14 -21.59
CA CYS A 33 0.19 1.72 -21.10
C CYS A 33 0.01 2.32 -19.72
N SER A 34 0.98 2.08 -18.87
CA SER A 34 1.08 2.74 -17.58
C SER A 34 1.30 4.24 -17.77
N LYS A 35 0.73 5.04 -16.88
CA LYS A 35 0.92 6.49 -16.89
C LYS A 35 1.07 7.03 -15.47
N LEU A 36 1.71 8.16 -15.36
CA LEU A 36 1.87 8.86 -14.10
C LEU A 36 0.54 9.50 -13.69
N GLY A 37 0.10 9.26 -12.46
CA GLY A 37 -1.16 9.83 -11.98
C GLY A 37 -1.68 9.20 -10.69
N VAL A 38 -2.99 9.24 -10.55
CA VAL A 38 -3.74 8.66 -9.43
C VAL A 38 -4.67 7.58 -9.96
N ALA A 39 -4.59 6.38 -9.39
CA ALA A 39 -5.35 5.24 -9.87
C ALA A 39 -6.85 5.40 -9.61
N LYS A 40 -7.65 5.26 -10.67
CA LYS A 40 -9.13 5.15 -10.64
C LYS A 40 -9.88 6.16 -9.76
N HIS A 41 -9.32 7.34 -9.59
CA HIS A 41 -10.03 8.38 -8.83
C HIS A 41 -10.81 9.27 -9.79
N ALA A 42 -12.14 9.33 -9.63
CA ALA A 42 -12.99 10.09 -10.53
C ALA A 42 -12.67 11.60 -10.51
N GLU A 43 -12.29 12.12 -9.36
CA GLU A 43 -12.05 13.55 -9.15
C GLU A 43 -10.59 13.98 -9.34
N CYS A 44 -9.65 13.02 -9.31
CA CYS A 44 -8.22 13.33 -9.28
C CYS A 44 -7.39 12.28 -10.03
N ARG A 45 -7.41 12.36 -11.35
CA ARG A 45 -6.66 11.45 -12.21
C ARG A 45 -5.24 11.93 -12.52
N SER A 46 -4.82 13.01 -11.95
CA SER A 46 -3.56 13.63 -12.28
C SER A 46 -2.81 14.12 -11.04
N LEU A 47 -1.49 13.92 -11.01
CA LEU A 47 -0.61 14.55 -10.03
C LEU A 47 -0.56 16.09 -10.13
N LYS A 48 -1.25 16.67 -11.10
CA LYS A 48 -1.47 18.13 -11.17
C LYS A 48 -2.32 18.65 -10.01
N ASN A 49 -3.13 17.80 -9.39
CA ASN A 49 -3.83 18.20 -8.17
C ASN A 49 -2.81 18.33 -7.03
N LYS A 50 -2.71 19.54 -6.48
CA LYS A 50 -1.73 19.89 -5.44
C LYS A 50 -1.71 18.92 -4.25
N ARG A 51 -2.89 18.51 -3.78
CA ARG A 51 -3.01 17.61 -2.62
C ARG A 51 -2.37 16.24 -2.88
N TYR A 52 -2.59 15.67 -4.05
CA TYR A 52 -2.00 14.37 -4.42
C TYR A 52 -0.51 14.48 -4.71
N ALA A 53 -0.08 15.58 -5.32
CA ALA A 53 1.33 15.85 -5.51
C ALA A 53 2.06 15.96 -4.16
N GLU A 54 1.48 16.66 -3.20
CA GLU A 54 2.03 16.75 -1.83
C GLU A 54 2.09 15.39 -1.14
N CYS A 55 1.06 14.56 -1.25
CA CYS A 55 1.08 13.19 -0.72
C CYS A 55 2.17 12.34 -1.37
N TYR A 56 2.33 12.44 -2.68
CA TYR A 56 3.37 11.71 -3.40
C TYR A 56 4.78 12.13 -2.94
N LEU A 57 5.02 13.41 -2.84
CA LEU A 57 6.30 13.95 -2.36
C LEU A 57 6.57 13.57 -0.90
N TYR A 58 5.55 13.61 -0.06
CA TYR A 58 5.67 13.18 1.32
C TYR A 58 6.04 11.68 1.43
N GLY A 59 5.40 10.84 0.62
CA GLY A 59 5.72 9.42 0.57
C GLY A 59 7.18 9.15 0.18
N ILE A 60 7.69 9.88 -0.82
CA ILE A 60 9.11 9.81 -1.22
C ILE A 60 10.01 10.28 -0.07
N TYR A 61 9.66 11.40 0.56
CA TYR A 61 10.42 11.94 1.70
C TYR A 61 10.48 10.92 2.85
N LEU A 62 9.35 10.35 3.23
CA LEU A 62 9.27 9.36 4.31
C LEU A 62 10.14 8.13 4.01
N TYR A 63 10.07 7.60 2.79
CA TYR A 63 10.93 6.50 2.37
C TYR A 63 12.40 6.85 2.55
N ASN A 64 12.82 8.00 2.04
CA ASN A 64 14.21 8.44 2.10
C ASN A 64 14.71 8.65 3.54
N GLN A 65 13.84 9.03 4.46
CA GLN A 65 14.18 9.17 5.88
C GLN A 65 14.37 7.83 6.60
N LEU A 66 13.64 6.81 6.18
CA LEU A 66 13.59 5.52 6.88
C LEU A 66 14.45 4.43 6.24
N THR A 67 14.79 4.57 4.96
CA THR A 67 15.49 3.52 4.22
C THR A 67 16.98 3.49 4.49
N THR A 68 17.54 2.29 4.47
CA THR A 68 18.97 2.01 4.31
C THR A 68 19.26 1.36 2.96
N ASP A 69 18.22 1.10 2.15
CA ASP A 69 18.30 0.43 0.85
C ASP A 69 18.20 1.43 -0.30
N LEU A 70 19.35 2.02 -0.66
CA LEU A 70 19.43 2.99 -1.75
C LEU A 70 19.32 2.38 -3.16
N LYS A 71 19.35 1.06 -3.27
CA LYS A 71 19.24 0.34 -4.55
C LYS A 71 17.80 -0.08 -4.88
N PHE A 72 16.90 0.02 -3.92
CA PHE A 72 15.50 -0.32 -4.15
C PHE A 72 14.82 0.73 -5.01
N HIS A 73 14.12 0.28 -6.06
CA HIS A 73 13.34 1.12 -6.94
C HIS A 73 11.87 0.77 -6.83
N TYR A 74 11.03 1.78 -6.84
CA TYR A 74 9.57 1.63 -6.88
C TYR A 74 8.99 2.61 -7.88
N THR A 75 7.87 2.22 -8.49
CA THR A 75 7.15 3.06 -9.46
C THR A 75 5.92 3.70 -8.86
N THR A 76 5.42 3.17 -7.74
CA THR A 76 4.11 3.51 -7.22
C THR A 76 4.09 3.45 -5.69
N ILE A 77 3.29 4.34 -5.10
CA ILE A 77 3.04 4.37 -3.66
C ILE A 77 1.54 4.21 -3.44
N GLN A 78 1.13 3.18 -2.68
CA GLN A 78 -0.25 3.01 -2.24
C GLN A 78 -0.40 3.53 -0.81
N TYR A 79 -1.28 4.51 -0.63
CA TYR A 79 -1.75 4.96 0.67
C TYR A 79 -3.02 4.20 1.07
N ASN A 80 -3.05 3.73 2.31
CA ASN A 80 -4.24 3.12 2.91
C ASN A 80 -4.53 3.83 4.24
N PHE A 81 -5.72 4.37 4.38
CA PHE A 81 -6.14 5.09 5.58
C PHE A 81 -7.14 4.26 6.37
N ASN A 82 -6.79 3.90 7.63
CA ASN A 82 -7.62 3.12 8.54
C ASN A 82 -8.21 1.85 7.90
N GLN A 83 -7.41 1.19 7.07
CA GLN A 83 -7.85 0.02 6.32
C GLN A 83 -7.28 -1.26 6.95
N VAL A 84 -8.16 -2.21 7.24
CA VAL A 84 -7.80 -3.59 7.58
C VAL A 84 -7.99 -4.43 6.33
N SER A 85 -6.90 -4.77 5.66
CA SER A 85 -6.94 -5.59 4.45
C SER A 85 -7.00 -7.06 4.78
N LYS A 86 -7.92 -7.79 4.12
CA LYS A 86 -8.02 -9.24 4.21
C LYS A 86 -6.78 -9.92 3.63
N LYS A 87 -6.56 -11.17 4.04
CA LYS A 87 -5.52 -12.04 3.51
C LYS A 87 -5.54 -12.11 1.98
N HIS A 88 -4.44 -11.73 1.34
CA HIS A 88 -4.34 -11.65 -0.12
C HIS A 88 -2.88 -11.67 -0.59
N LYS A 89 -2.71 -11.73 -1.91
CA LYS A 89 -1.46 -11.47 -2.64
C LYS A 89 -1.66 -10.29 -3.58
N ASP A 90 -0.61 -9.54 -3.81
CA ASP A 90 -0.57 -8.45 -4.79
C ASP A 90 -0.01 -8.94 -6.13
N LYS A 91 -0.78 -9.75 -6.83
CA LYS A 91 -0.36 -10.52 -8.02
C LYS A 91 0.20 -9.66 -9.16
N LYS A 92 -0.16 -8.38 -9.23
CA LYS A 92 0.31 -7.47 -10.29
C LYS A 92 1.59 -6.73 -9.93
N ASN A 93 2.06 -6.82 -8.69
CA ASN A 93 3.31 -6.20 -8.29
C ASN A 93 4.49 -7.02 -8.80
N ILE A 94 5.54 -6.33 -9.22
CA ILE A 94 6.76 -6.93 -9.75
C ILE A 94 7.85 -6.83 -8.69
N GLY A 95 8.38 -7.98 -8.29
CA GLY A 95 9.43 -8.05 -7.29
C GLY A 95 8.94 -7.74 -5.87
N GLU A 96 9.85 -7.25 -5.07
CA GLU A 96 9.59 -6.93 -3.67
C GLU A 96 8.97 -5.55 -3.49
N SER A 97 8.35 -5.37 -2.35
CA SER A 97 7.75 -4.11 -1.90
C SER A 97 8.29 -3.74 -0.53
N TYR A 98 8.25 -2.44 -0.20
CA TYR A 98 8.40 -1.97 1.17
C TYR A 98 7.06 -1.47 1.68
N ILE A 99 6.81 -1.69 2.97
CA ILE A 99 5.64 -1.15 3.67
C ILE A 99 6.06 -0.47 4.96
N VAL A 100 5.37 0.60 5.30
CA VAL A 100 5.50 1.30 6.58
C VAL A 100 4.11 1.77 7.00
N ALA A 101 3.86 1.80 8.31
CA ALA A 101 2.66 2.43 8.86
C ALA A 101 3.04 3.56 9.80
N ILE A 102 2.23 4.61 9.80
CA ILE A 102 2.37 5.79 10.65
C ILE A 102 1.05 6.09 11.33
N GLY A 103 1.10 6.86 12.39
CA GLY A 103 -0.08 7.31 13.12
C GLY A 103 -0.06 6.85 14.58
N ASP A 104 -1.15 7.16 15.27
CA ASP A 104 -1.36 6.78 16.67
C ASP A 104 -2.37 5.63 16.72
N TYR A 105 -1.86 4.41 16.85
CA TYR A 105 -2.66 3.20 16.87
C TYR A 105 -2.00 2.08 17.68
N VAL A 106 -2.81 1.12 18.11
CA VAL A 106 -2.40 -0.10 18.80
C VAL A 106 -2.87 -1.32 17.99
N GLY A 107 -2.03 -2.33 17.87
CA GLY A 107 -2.25 -3.46 16.97
C GLY A 107 -1.75 -3.13 15.56
N GLY A 108 -2.44 -3.57 14.53
CA GLY A 108 -2.17 -3.17 13.14
C GLY A 108 -0.85 -3.64 12.57
N ARG A 109 -0.28 -4.74 13.10
CA ARG A 109 0.93 -5.33 12.54
C ARG A 109 0.62 -5.94 11.17
N LEU A 110 1.65 -6.11 10.35
CA LEU A 110 1.55 -6.85 9.12
C LEU A 110 1.68 -8.35 9.41
N LYS A 111 0.70 -9.13 8.99
CA LYS A 111 0.77 -10.59 9.02
C LYS A 111 1.29 -11.08 7.68
N VAL A 112 2.34 -11.88 7.68
CA VAL A 112 2.94 -12.46 6.47
C VAL A 112 3.07 -13.96 6.64
N TRP A 113 2.57 -14.71 5.68
CA TRP A 113 2.74 -16.16 5.64
C TRP A 113 4.01 -16.52 4.89
N LYS A 114 4.85 -17.36 5.48
CA LYS A 114 6.11 -17.82 4.85
C LYS A 114 5.87 -18.86 3.78
N ASP A 115 4.74 -19.56 3.85
CA ASP A 115 4.31 -20.52 2.85
C ASP A 115 3.56 -19.79 1.72
N GLU A 116 3.91 -20.06 0.48
CA GLU A 116 3.27 -19.45 -0.69
C GLU A 116 1.79 -19.78 -0.83
N LYS A 117 1.34 -20.88 -0.26
CA LYS A 117 -0.07 -21.27 -0.19
C LYS A 117 -0.83 -20.58 0.94
N GLY A 118 -0.12 -19.90 1.83
CA GLY A 118 -0.69 -19.22 2.97
C GLY A 118 -1.16 -20.16 4.07
N GLU A 119 -0.56 -21.35 4.15
CA GLU A 119 -0.86 -22.34 5.21
C GLU A 119 -0.04 -22.03 6.47
N GLY A 120 -0.55 -22.50 7.62
CA GLY A 120 0.11 -22.33 8.91
C GLY A 120 -0.09 -20.96 9.52
N GLU A 121 0.67 -20.68 10.58
CA GLU A 121 0.60 -19.42 11.30
C GLU A 121 1.39 -18.32 10.59
N PRO A 122 0.85 -17.10 10.50
CA PRO A 122 1.59 -15.98 9.95
C PRO A 122 2.64 -15.46 10.93
N GLU A 123 3.66 -14.80 10.41
CA GLU A 123 4.56 -13.96 11.14
C GLU A 123 3.94 -12.57 11.33
N TYR A 124 4.04 -12.01 12.53
CA TYR A 124 3.53 -10.68 12.87
C TYR A 124 4.67 -9.67 12.85
N ILE A 125 4.60 -8.69 11.96
CA ILE A 125 5.66 -7.71 11.75
C ILE A 125 5.19 -6.34 12.22
N ASP A 126 5.94 -5.74 13.16
CA ASP A 126 5.73 -4.35 13.52
C ASP A 126 6.30 -3.43 12.43
N ILE A 127 5.40 -2.70 11.78
CA ILE A 127 5.75 -1.76 10.71
C ILE A 127 5.54 -0.29 11.08
N LYS A 128 5.28 -0.01 12.36
CA LYS A 128 5.09 1.37 12.83
C LYS A 128 6.40 2.15 12.79
N ASN A 129 6.45 3.14 11.92
CA ASN A 129 7.64 3.96 11.64
C ASN A 129 8.86 3.14 11.18
N LYS A 130 8.64 1.95 10.64
CA LYS A 130 9.68 1.04 10.16
C LYS A 130 9.33 0.53 8.77
N LEU A 131 10.28 0.62 7.85
CA LEU A 131 10.16 -0.01 6.55
C LEU A 131 10.41 -1.52 6.67
N TYR A 132 9.51 -2.30 6.11
CA TYR A 132 9.64 -3.75 6.02
C TYR A 132 9.56 -4.18 4.56
N LYS A 133 10.54 -4.96 4.13
CA LYS A 133 10.66 -5.48 2.76
C LYS A 133 10.04 -6.87 2.67
N PHE A 134 9.15 -7.08 1.70
CA PHE A 134 8.50 -8.36 1.50
C PHE A 134 8.07 -8.53 0.04
N ASN A 135 7.88 -9.77 -0.39
CA ASN A 135 7.34 -10.04 -1.71
C ASN A 135 5.83 -10.30 -1.63
N GLY A 136 5.04 -9.23 -1.73
CA GLY A 136 3.58 -9.28 -1.64
C GLY A 136 2.91 -9.98 -2.82
N SER A 137 3.60 -10.16 -3.95
CA SER A 137 3.07 -10.93 -5.08
C SER A 137 3.20 -12.45 -4.87
N LYS A 138 4.16 -12.86 -4.07
CA LYS A 138 4.48 -14.26 -3.81
C LYS A 138 3.84 -14.81 -2.53
N TYR A 139 3.84 -13.99 -1.46
CA TYR A 139 3.37 -14.41 -0.14
C TYR A 139 2.08 -13.74 0.26
N TYR A 140 1.19 -14.52 0.88
CA TYR A 140 -0.03 -13.98 1.48
C TYR A 140 0.31 -13.05 2.64
N HIS A 141 -0.45 -11.97 2.75
CA HIS A 141 -0.34 -11.02 3.83
C HIS A 141 -1.71 -10.43 4.18
N GLU A 142 -1.81 -9.92 5.39
CA GLU A 142 -3.05 -9.40 5.98
C GLU A 142 -2.71 -8.31 6.98
N THR A 143 -3.61 -7.37 7.16
CA THR A 143 -3.50 -6.37 8.24
C THR A 143 -4.12 -6.93 9.51
N GLU A 144 -3.36 -6.93 10.63
CA GLU A 144 -3.92 -7.17 11.96
C GLU A 144 -4.91 -6.07 12.33
N GLU A 145 -5.98 -6.40 13.04
CA GLU A 145 -6.90 -5.40 13.57
C GLU A 145 -6.19 -4.39 14.47
N PHE A 146 -6.66 -3.17 14.47
CA PHE A 146 -6.07 -2.08 15.24
C PHE A 146 -7.13 -1.13 15.79
N VAL A 147 -6.72 -0.36 16.80
CA VAL A 147 -7.49 0.75 17.37
C VAL A 147 -6.68 2.02 17.21
N GLY A 148 -7.31 3.09 16.76
CA GLY A 148 -6.68 4.39 16.53
C GLY A 148 -6.65 4.79 15.07
N THR A 149 -5.71 5.68 14.73
CA THR A 149 -5.51 6.20 13.37
C THR A 149 -4.25 5.61 12.77
N ARG A 150 -4.41 4.85 11.70
CA ARG A 150 -3.31 4.15 11.02
C ARG A 150 -3.32 4.47 9.54
N ILE A 151 -2.18 4.93 9.05
CA ILE A 151 -1.95 5.15 7.62
C ILE A 151 -0.79 4.24 7.21
N SER A 152 -1.00 3.39 6.22
CA SER A 152 0.09 2.60 5.64
C SER A 152 0.46 3.08 4.26
N LEU A 153 1.74 3.01 3.93
CA LEU A 153 2.30 3.30 2.62
C LEU A 153 2.99 2.05 2.12
N VAL A 154 2.62 1.63 0.91
CA VAL A 154 3.27 0.50 0.24
C VAL A 154 3.99 1.04 -0.99
N TYR A 155 5.30 0.79 -1.05
CA TYR A 155 6.17 1.17 -2.16
C TYR A 155 6.39 -0.06 -3.03
N PHE A 156 5.94 -0.01 -4.27
CA PHE A 156 5.95 -1.18 -5.15
C PHE A 156 6.17 -0.79 -6.61
N SER A 157 6.44 -1.79 -7.45
CA SER A 157 6.62 -1.60 -8.88
C SER A 157 5.59 -2.39 -9.69
N ILE A 158 5.13 -1.79 -10.78
CA ILE A 158 4.25 -2.41 -11.77
C ILE A 158 4.94 -2.55 -13.15
N LEU A 159 6.17 -2.11 -13.22
CA LEU A 159 7.08 -2.24 -14.37
C LEU A 159 8.44 -2.71 -13.91
#